data_b66b9120564f194dace26a3a1562abbd
#
_entry.id   b66b9120564f194dace26a3a1562abbd
#
_cell.length_a   1.000
_cell.length_b   1.000
_cell.length_c   1.000
_cell.angle_alpha   90.00
_cell.angle_beta   90.00
_cell.angle_gamma   90.00
#
_symmetry.space_group_name_H-M   'P 1'
#
loop_
_entity.id
_entity.type
_entity.pdbx_description
1 polymer ?
#
loop_
_entity_poly.entity_id
_entity_poly.type
_entity_poly.pdbx_seq_one_letter_code
_entity_poly.pdbx_strand_id
1 'polypeptide(L)'
;YQYNDQGTVVAPKLENILNKFDALLLDAFGVLNVGPSIVPGIIETIDRARDNGITLLVVTNGGSYNSYKKRDQLSLMGLEFSNDEIISSREVAEIFLSYNKPEGPLGIMGNMGNDFTVPDLHCIELEQDISMFDEVNSFLLLGTVEWDTVWQDMLFHSLNDKPRPLFVANPDMVAPHEKKLSIEPAYFLSHLISKGIHLPFWFGKPFPIIFDLAMNRITELSGRHIPLSRIGMVGDTLHTDILGANSFGLKSILVTK
;
A
#
# COMPACT_ATOMS: atom_id res chain seq x y z
N TYR A 1 17.79 -14.75 5.25
CA TYR A 1 17.66 -13.50 6.01
C TYR A 1 18.82 -13.45 7.00
N GLN A 2 19.78 -12.52 6.81
CA GLN A 2 20.77 -12.24 7.85
C GLN A 2 20.11 -11.34 8.90
N TYR A 3 19.85 -11.86 10.07
CA TYR A 3 19.49 -11.08 11.26
C TYR A 3 20.67 -10.17 11.61
N ASN A 4 20.51 -8.89 11.37
CA ASN A 4 21.45 -7.91 11.87
C ASN A 4 21.02 -7.61 13.32
N ASP A 5 21.74 -8.17 14.29
CA ASP A 5 21.51 -7.99 15.74
C ASP A 5 21.98 -6.59 16.20
N GLN A 6 21.47 -5.56 15.57
CA GLN A 6 21.49 -4.22 16.12
C GLN A 6 20.25 -4.12 17.01
N GLY A 7 20.44 -4.36 18.29
CA GLY A 7 19.39 -4.54 19.28
C GLY A 7 18.23 -3.57 19.16
N THR A 8 17.01 -4.10 19.34
CA THR A 8 15.77 -3.32 19.37
C THR A 8 15.83 -2.25 20.45
N VAL A 9 15.62 -0.99 20.08
CA VAL A 9 15.54 0.15 21.02
C VAL A 9 14.07 0.43 21.28
N VAL A 10 13.67 0.40 22.53
CA VAL A 10 12.32 0.79 22.96
C VAL A 10 12.32 2.29 23.22
N ALA A 11 11.41 3.01 22.55
CA ALA A 11 11.16 4.43 22.79
C ALA A 11 9.70 4.62 23.25
N PRO A 12 9.44 5.42 24.31
CA PRO A 12 8.08 5.64 24.79
C PRO A 12 7.16 6.29 23.77
N LYS A 13 7.73 7.14 22.90
CA LYS A 13 7.02 7.83 21.81
C LYS A 13 7.93 7.99 20.61
N LEU A 14 7.35 8.11 19.41
CA LEU A 14 8.07 8.41 18.17
C LEU A 14 8.89 9.70 18.30
N GLU A 15 8.35 10.71 18.94
CA GLU A 15 9.03 11.99 19.19
C GLU A 15 10.40 11.88 19.86
N ASN A 16 10.62 10.84 20.67
CA ASN A 16 11.89 10.64 21.38
C ASN A 16 13.03 10.19 20.46
N ILE A 17 12.73 9.77 19.24
CA ILE A 17 13.69 9.25 18.27
C ILE A 17 13.73 10.03 16.96
N LEU A 18 12.96 11.12 16.82
CA LEU A 18 12.90 11.93 15.59
C LEU A 18 14.30 12.41 15.15
N ASN A 19 15.18 12.76 16.07
CA ASN A 19 16.53 13.23 15.78
C ASN A 19 17.43 12.18 15.08
N LYS A 20 16.99 10.93 15.01
CA LYS A 20 17.70 9.87 14.30
C LYS A 20 17.40 9.84 12.81
N PHE A 21 16.41 10.60 12.34
CA PHE A 21 15.88 10.53 10.98
C PHE A 21 15.91 11.89 10.29
N ASP A 22 16.10 11.85 8.98
CA ASP A 22 15.94 12.99 8.07
C ASP A 22 14.67 12.82 7.23
N ALA A 23 14.13 11.59 7.13
CA ALA A 23 12.84 11.31 6.52
C ALA A 23 12.11 10.18 7.27
N LEU A 24 10.79 10.24 7.27
CA LEU A 24 9.91 9.18 7.78
C LEU A 24 8.88 8.79 6.72
N LEU A 25 8.79 7.49 6.47
CA LEU A 25 7.67 6.84 5.81
C LEU A 25 6.65 6.49 6.87
N LEU A 26 5.42 6.91 6.70
CA LEU A 26 4.33 6.68 7.66
C LEU A 26 3.29 5.76 7.02
N ASP A 27 3.00 4.63 7.65
CA ASP A 27 1.78 3.91 7.27
C ASP A 27 0.55 4.73 7.61
N ALA A 28 -0.55 4.48 6.90
CA ALA A 28 -1.80 5.19 7.17
C ALA A 28 -2.61 4.50 8.28
N PHE A 29 -3.07 3.27 8.03
CA PHE A 29 -3.88 2.53 9.00
C PHE A 29 -3.00 1.97 10.14
N GLY A 30 -3.43 2.21 11.40
CA GLY A 30 -2.67 1.80 12.57
C GLY A 30 -1.63 2.82 13.04
N VAL A 31 -1.22 3.77 12.18
CA VAL A 31 -0.24 4.83 12.48
C VAL A 31 -0.87 6.21 12.47
N LEU A 32 -1.51 6.60 11.39
CA LEU A 32 -2.18 7.90 11.27
C LEU A 32 -3.63 7.82 11.77
N ASN A 33 -4.34 6.75 11.39
CA ASN A 33 -5.74 6.57 11.73
C ASN A 33 -6.08 5.09 11.97
N VAL A 34 -7.17 4.85 12.72
CA VAL A 34 -7.82 3.55 12.87
C VAL A 34 -9.29 3.73 12.48
N GLY A 35 -9.69 3.19 11.33
CA GLY A 35 -10.98 3.52 10.75
C GLY A 35 -11.11 5.02 10.50
N PRO A 36 -12.22 5.68 10.92
CA PRO A 36 -12.42 7.12 10.74
C PRO A 36 -11.72 7.98 11.81
N SER A 37 -11.11 7.38 12.84
CA SER A 37 -10.54 8.09 13.98
C SER A 37 -9.03 8.22 13.84
N ILE A 38 -8.48 9.42 14.12
CA ILE A 38 -7.04 9.63 14.15
C ILE A 38 -6.40 8.97 15.38
N VAL A 39 -5.14 8.58 15.24
CA VAL A 39 -4.35 8.11 16.38
C VAL A 39 -4.04 9.29 17.30
N PRO A 40 -4.31 9.18 18.61
CA PRO A 40 -4.05 10.27 19.54
C PRO A 40 -2.60 10.75 19.56
N GLY A 41 -2.37 12.06 19.46
CA GLY A 41 -1.04 12.67 19.46
C GLY A 41 -0.30 12.62 18.12
N ILE A 42 -0.93 12.11 17.06
CA ILE A 42 -0.28 12.01 15.75
C ILE A 42 -0.07 13.38 15.08
N ILE A 43 -1.03 14.30 15.23
CA ILE A 43 -0.92 15.66 14.68
C ILE A 43 0.29 16.36 15.27
N GLU A 44 0.41 16.39 16.60
CA GLU A 44 1.54 17.00 17.30
C GLU A 44 2.87 16.36 16.93
N THR A 45 2.87 15.05 16.67
CA THR A 45 4.07 14.33 16.25
C THR A 45 4.48 14.71 14.82
N ILE A 46 3.53 14.85 13.89
CA ILE A 46 3.75 15.31 12.52
C ILE A 46 4.29 16.73 12.50
N ASP A 47 3.65 17.65 13.24
CA ASP A 47 4.06 19.05 13.33
C ASP A 47 5.50 19.15 13.85
N ARG A 48 5.80 18.43 14.93
CA ARG A 48 7.16 18.39 15.49
C ARG A 48 8.19 17.79 14.53
N ALA A 49 7.81 16.78 13.76
CA ALA A 49 8.70 16.22 12.75
C ALA A 49 9.00 17.25 11.64
N ARG A 50 7.99 17.98 11.17
CA ARG A 50 8.14 19.07 10.20
C ARG A 50 8.98 20.22 10.74
N ASP A 51 8.76 20.64 11.98
CA ASP A 51 9.55 21.68 12.65
C ASP A 51 11.03 21.31 12.76
N ASN A 52 11.33 20.02 12.86
CA ASN A 52 12.70 19.49 12.85
C ASN A 52 13.27 19.30 11.42
N GLY A 53 12.56 19.70 10.38
CA GLY A 53 12.98 19.56 8.99
C GLY A 53 13.00 18.12 8.47
N ILE A 54 12.23 17.22 9.08
CA ILE A 54 12.10 15.83 8.65
C ILE A 54 11.11 15.76 7.48
N THR A 55 11.54 15.18 6.37
CA THR A 55 10.66 14.92 5.23
C THR A 55 9.69 13.79 5.56
N LEU A 56 8.39 14.05 5.41
CA LEU A 56 7.35 13.07 5.69
C LEU A 56 6.74 12.53 4.38
N LEU A 57 6.46 11.24 4.35
CA LEU A 57 5.80 10.58 3.23
C LEU A 57 4.86 9.49 3.75
N VAL A 58 3.58 9.59 3.43
CA VAL A 58 2.60 8.53 3.72
C VAL A 58 2.77 7.42 2.68
N VAL A 59 2.93 6.17 3.14
CA VAL A 59 3.09 4.99 2.27
C VAL A 59 2.06 3.94 2.65
N THR A 60 1.01 3.79 1.84
CA THR A 60 -0.15 2.95 2.16
C THR A 60 -0.39 1.85 1.14
N ASN A 61 -0.85 0.68 1.63
CA ASN A 61 -1.32 -0.42 0.79
C ASN A 61 -2.78 -0.28 0.32
N GLY A 62 -3.46 0.79 0.72
CA GLY A 62 -4.83 1.06 0.30
C GLY A 62 -4.93 1.36 -1.20
N GLY A 63 -5.45 0.39 -1.97
CA GLY A 63 -5.53 0.47 -3.44
C GLY A 63 -6.87 0.92 -4.00
N SER A 64 -7.97 0.86 -3.22
CA SER A 64 -9.33 1.12 -3.70
C SER A 64 -9.60 2.57 -4.11
N TYR A 65 -8.81 3.52 -3.62
CA TYR A 65 -8.93 4.95 -3.91
C TYR A 65 -7.61 5.52 -4.41
N ASN A 66 -7.68 6.55 -5.27
CA ASN A 66 -6.50 7.30 -5.71
C ASN A 66 -5.90 8.17 -4.58
N SER A 67 -4.69 8.72 -4.81
CA SER A 67 -3.97 9.56 -3.83
C SER A 67 -4.73 10.83 -3.45
N TYR A 68 -5.45 11.45 -4.40
CA TYR A 68 -6.26 12.65 -4.14
C TYR A 68 -7.36 12.37 -3.12
N LYS A 69 -8.11 11.28 -3.31
CA LYS A 69 -9.16 10.90 -2.36
C LYS A 69 -8.60 10.49 -1.00
N LYS A 70 -7.42 9.86 -0.99
CA LYS A 70 -6.73 9.53 0.27
C LYS A 70 -6.31 10.79 1.02
N ARG A 71 -5.75 11.78 0.32
CA ARG A 71 -5.44 13.09 0.90
C ARG A 71 -6.69 13.74 1.50
N ASP A 72 -7.79 13.79 0.76
CA ASP A 72 -9.04 14.40 1.23
C ASP A 72 -9.57 13.69 2.48
N GLN A 73 -9.47 12.35 2.55
CA GLN A 73 -9.82 11.60 3.75
C GLN A 73 -8.95 11.97 4.95
N LEU A 74 -7.63 12.13 4.76
CA LEU A 74 -6.71 12.53 5.82
C LEU A 74 -6.98 13.98 6.27
N SER A 75 -7.22 14.90 5.32
CA SER A 75 -7.54 16.30 5.62
C SER A 75 -8.84 16.44 6.43
N LEU A 76 -9.87 15.64 6.13
CA LEU A 76 -11.11 15.59 6.93
C LEU A 76 -10.87 15.16 8.39
N MET A 77 -9.78 14.45 8.65
CA MET A 77 -9.36 14.06 9.99
C MET A 77 -8.39 15.08 10.64
N GLY A 78 -8.07 16.19 9.95
CA GLY A 78 -7.13 17.21 10.42
C GLY A 78 -5.65 16.89 10.13
N LEU A 79 -5.38 15.92 9.26
CA LEU A 79 -4.03 15.53 8.84
C LEU A 79 -3.73 16.12 7.46
N GLU A 80 -2.92 17.19 7.45
CA GLU A 80 -2.61 17.93 6.23
C GLU A 80 -1.36 17.34 5.54
N PHE A 81 -1.58 16.71 4.39
CA PHE A 81 -0.54 16.23 3.48
C PHE A 81 -0.82 16.73 2.06
N SER A 82 0.21 17.08 1.31
CA SER A 82 0.09 17.31 -0.13
C SER A 82 -0.06 15.98 -0.89
N ASN A 83 -0.49 16.02 -2.14
CA ASN A 83 -0.54 14.80 -2.96
C ASN A 83 0.84 14.16 -3.12
N ASP A 84 1.89 14.97 -3.21
CA ASP A 84 3.26 14.49 -3.36
C ASP A 84 3.81 13.85 -2.08
N GLU A 85 3.19 14.09 -0.93
CA GLU A 85 3.50 13.44 0.34
C GLU A 85 2.72 12.14 0.55
N ILE A 86 2.02 11.62 -0.46
CA ILE A 86 1.25 10.37 -0.35
C ILE A 86 1.59 9.44 -1.50
N ILE A 87 2.02 8.22 -1.19
CA ILE A 87 2.18 7.11 -2.13
C ILE A 87 1.23 6.00 -1.72
N SER A 88 0.44 5.53 -2.67
CA SER A 88 -0.37 4.32 -2.52
C SER A 88 0.13 3.19 -3.41
N SER A 89 -0.14 1.97 -3.01
CA SER A 89 0.10 0.80 -3.84
C SER A 89 -0.62 0.85 -5.19
N ARG A 90 -1.75 1.56 -5.27
CA ARG A 90 -2.45 1.86 -6.51
C ARG A 90 -1.61 2.73 -7.44
N GLU A 91 -1.02 3.82 -6.94
CA GLU A 91 -0.13 4.69 -7.73
C GLU A 91 1.05 3.89 -8.29
N VAL A 92 1.62 3.00 -7.47
CA VAL A 92 2.68 2.08 -7.93
C VAL A 92 2.20 1.19 -9.07
N ALA A 93 0.97 0.65 -8.98
CA ALA A 93 0.38 -0.16 -10.04
C ALA A 93 0.15 0.67 -11.32
N GLU A 94 -0.37 1.90 -11.20
CA GLU A 94 -0.61 2.82 -12.31
C GLU A 94 0.71 3.14 -13.05
N ILE A 95 1.76 3.49 -12.30
CA ILE A 95 3.09 3.77 -12.86
C ILE A 95 3.66 2.51 -13.53
N PHE A 96 3.66 1.36 -12.85
CA PHE A 96 4.19 0.12 -13.41
C PHE A 96 3.49 -0.25 -14.72
N LEU A 97 2.16 -0.23 -14.75
CA LEU A 97 1.34 -0.59 -15.90
C LEU A 97 1.46 0.42 -17.05
N SER A 98 1.83 1.68 -16.77
CA SER A 98 2.08 2.66 -17.83
C SER A 98 3.32 2.32 -18.68
N TYR A 99 4.33 1.69 -18.04
CA TYR A 99 5.57 1.25 -18.71
C TYR A 99 5.54 -0.24 -19.14
N ASN A 100 4.73 -1.06 -18.46
CA ASN A 100 4.67 -2.52 -18.65
C ASN A 100 3.23 -2.93 -18.97
N LYS A 101 2.68 -2.41 -20.05
CA LYS A 101 1.29 -2.68 -20.45
C LYS A 101 1.11 -4.16 -20.78
N PRO A 102 0.13 -4.85 -20.16
CA PRO A 102 -0.25 -6.18 -20.59
C PRO A 102 -0.86 -6.14 -22.00
N GLU A 103 -0.78 -7.24 -22.72
CA GLU A 103 -1.46 -7.37 -24.00
C GLU A 103 -2.99 -7.44 -23.78
N GLY A 104 -3.75 -6.65 -24.55
CA GLY A 104 -5.22 -6.63 -24.51
C GLY A 104 -5.81 -5.95 -23.28
N PRO A 105 -7.12 -6.15 -23.04
CA PRO A 105 -7.84 -5.48 -21.96
C PRO A 105 -7.40 -5.94 -20.57
N LEU A 106 -7.33 -4.99 -19.63
CA LEU A 106 -7.09 -5.21 -18.20
C LEU A 106 -8.42 -5.13 -17.44
N GLY A 107 -8.81 -6.22 -16.80
CA GLY A 107 -9.98 -6.27 -15.91
C GLY A 107 -9.66 -5.72 -14.54
N ILE A 108 -10.43 -4.72 -14.07
CA ILE A 108 -10.24 -4.05 -12.79
C ILE A 108 -11.28 -4.56 -11.79
N MET A 109 -10.85 -4.86 -10.56
CA MET A 109 -11.70 -5.28 -9.46
C MET A 109 -11.40 -4.46 -8.20
N GLY A 110 -12.45 -4.10 -7.44
CA GLY A 110 -12.30 -3.39 -6.16
C GLY A 110 -11.92 -1.91 -6.30
N ASN A 111 -12.28 -1.27 -7.41
CA ASN A 111 -12.06 0.16 -7.68
C ASN A 111 -13.26 0.99 -7.19
N MET A 112 -13.22 1.44 -5.95
CA MET A 112 -14.33 2.16 -5.30
C MET A 112 -14.63 3.54 -5.91
N GLY A 113 -13.76 4.06 -6.73
CA GLY A 113 -13.92 5.37 -7.38
C GLY A 113 -14.32 5.29 -8.85
N ASN A 114 -14.26 4.11 -9.47
CA ASN A 114 -14.40 3.89 -10.91
C ASN A 114 -13.51 4.84 -11.73
N ASP A 115 -12.35 5.20 -11.18
CA ASP A 115 -11.46 6.24 -11.69
C ASP A 115 -10.05 5.71 -12.02
N PHE A 116 -9.87 4.37 -12.03
CA PHE A 116 -8.61 3.76 -12.42
C PHE A 116 -8.40 3.90 -13.93
N THR A 117 -7.34 4.56 -14.30
CA THR A 117 -6.97 4.72 -15.71
C THR A 117 -5.45 4.67 -15.87
N VAL A 118 -5.01 4.01 -16.94
CA VAL A 118 -3.61 4.03 -17.39
C VAL A 118 -3.62 4.50 -18.84
N PRO A 119 -2.84 5.51 -19.22
CA PRO A 119 -2.81 6.00 -20.59
C PRO A 119 -2.55 4.88 -21.61
N ASP A 120 -3.34 4.85 -22.67
CA ASP A 120 -3.28 3.86 -23.77
C ASP A 120 -3.43 2.39 -23.34
N LEU A 121 -4.00 2.11 -22.18
CA LEU A 121 -4.39 0.79 -21.73
C LEU A 121 -5.92 0.69 -21.67
N HIS A 122 -6.48 -0.31 -22.33
CA HIS A 122 -7.92 -0.56 -22.25
C HIS A 122 -8.23 -1.23 -20.91
N CYS A 123 -8.83 -0.49 -19.99
CA CYS A 123 -9.28 -0.95 -18.68
C CYS A 123 -10.79 -1.22 -18.70
N ILE A 124 -11.22 -2.35 -18.18
CA ILE A 124 -12.63 -2.75 -18.04
C ILE A 124 -12.90 -2.97 -16.55
N GLU A 125 -13.81 -2.19 -15.97
CA GLU A 125 -14.30 -2.43 -14.63
C GLU A 125 -15.15 -3.71 -14.65
N LEU A 126 -14.73 -4.71 -13.87
CA LEU A 126 -15.46 -5.99 -13.84
C LEU A 126 -16.61 -5.94 -12.83
N GLU A 127 -17.67 -6.61 -13.19
CA GLU A 127 -18.82 -6.88 -12.34
C GLU A 127 -18.94 -8.39 -12.07
N GLN A 128 -19.93 -8.81 -11.28
CA GLN A 128 -20.22 -10.23 -11.05
C GLN A 128 -20.90 -10.87 -12.27
N ASP A 129 -20.23 -10.80 -13.42
CA ASP A 129 -20.61 -11.42 -14.68
C ASP A 129 -19.40 -12.17 -15.26
N ILE A 130 -19.47 -13.51 -15.30
CA ILE A 130 -18.37 -14.34 -15.77
C ILE A 130 -17.99 -14.06 -17.21
N SER A 131 -18.90 -13.59 -18.07
CA SER A 131 -18.60 -13.27 -19.45
C SER A 131 -17.60 -12.13 -19.58
N MET A 132 -17.61 -11.16 -18.65
CA MET A 132 -16.65 -10.06 -18.62
C MET A 132 -15.24 -10.57 -18.30
N PHE A 133 -15.12 -11.63 -17.49
CA PHE A 133 -13.83 -12.23 -17.16
C PHE A 133 -13.18 -12.90 -18.38
N ASP A 134 -13.96 -13.36 -19.36
CA ASP A 134 -13.46 -13.97 -20.60
C ASP A 134 -12.97 -12.92 -21.59
N GLU A 135 -13.45 -11.69 -21.50
CA GLU A 135 -13.07 -10.57 -22.39
C GLU A 135 -11.72 -9.94 -22.06
N VAL A 136 -11.18 -10.20 -20.86
CA VAL A 136 -9.93 -9.56 -20.39
C VAL A 136 -8.72 -10.49 -20.52
N ASN A 137 -7.56 -9.90 -20.74
CA ASN A 137 -6.30 -10.61 -20.91
C ASN A 137 -5.41 -10.58 -19.65
N SER A 138 -5.79 -9.79 -18.67
CA SER A 138 -5.12 -9.69 -17.38
C SER A 138 -6.07 -9.10 -16.33
N PHE A 139 -5.71 -9.23 -15.07
CA PHE A 139 -6.52 -8.76 -13.94
C PHE A 139 -5.75 -7.83 -13.03
N LEU A 140 -6.40 -6.81 -12.49
CA LEU A 140 -5.90 -5.97 -11.41
C LEU A 140 -6.91 -5.94 -10.26
N LEU A 141 -6.48 -6.39 -9.08
CA LEU A 141 -7.23 -6.32 -7.85
C LEU A 141 -6.74 -5.14 -7.00
N LEU A 142 -7.58 -4.12 -6.85
CA LEU A 142 -7.28 -2.90 -6.08
C LEU A 142 -7.70 -3.02 -4.62
N GLY A 143 -8.79 -3.71 -4.34
CA GLY A 143 -9.34 -3.89 -3.00
C GLY A 143 -10.41 -4.97 -2.96
N THR A 144 -10.92 -5.26 -1.77
CA THR A 144 -11.92 -6.32 -1.53
C THR A 144 -13.17 -5.79 -0.82
N VAL A 145 -13.49 -4.53 -1.01
CA VAL A 145 -14.78 -3.99 -0.59
C VAL A 145 -15.86 -4.70 -1.42
N GLU A 146 -16.87 -5.26 -0.75
CA GLU A 146 -17.92 -6.08 -1.35
C GLU A 146 -17.44 -7.43 -1.96
N TRP A 147 -16.22 -7.87 -1.65
CA TRP A 147 -15.74 -9.17 -2.10
C TRP A 147 -16.47 -10.31 -1.38
N ASP A 148 -17.00 -11.23 -2.14
CA ASP A 148 -17.73 -12.42 -1.66
C ASP A 148 -17.24 -13.71 -2.34
N THR A 149 -17.95 -14.81 -2.09
CA THR A 149 -17.63 -16.12 -2.69
C THR A 149 -17.86 -16.14 -4.19
N VAL A 150 -18.77 -15.31 -4.73
CA VAL A 150 -19.04 -15.25 -6.16
C VAL A 150 -17.83 -14.65 -6.89
N TRP A 151 -17.30 -13.51 -6.42
CA TRP A 151 -16.06 -12.93 -6.93
C TRP A 151 -14.89 -13.91 -6.87
N GLN A 152 -14.75 -14.59 -5.71
CA GLN A 152 -13.68 -15.55 -5.48
C GLN A 152 -13.72 -16.72 -6.47
N ASP A 153 -14.90 -17.29 -6.70
CA ASP A 153 -15.10 -18.43 -7.58
C ASP A 153 -14.93 -18.02 -9.05
N MET A 154 -15.46 -16.88 -9.46
CA MET A 154 -15.29 -16.38 -10.84
C MET A 154 -13.81 -16.14 -11.17
N LEU A 155 -13.07 -15.47 -10.29
CA LEU A 155 -11.65 -15.24 -10.49
C LEU A 155 -10.87 -16.56 -10.53
N PHE A 156 -11.19 -17.50 -9.63
CA PHE A 156 -10.56 -18.81 -9.60
C PHE A 156 -10.79 -19.57 -10.91
N HIS A 157 -12.04 -19.76 -11.34
CA HIS A 157 -12.36 -20.50 -12.55
C HIS A 157 -11.74 -19.86 -13.78
N SER A 158 -11.85 -18.54 -13.91
CA SER A 158 -11.29 -17.82 -15.05
C SER A 158 -9.75 -17.95 -15.15
N LEU A 159 -9.03 -17.90 -14.02
CA LEU A 159 -7.57 -18.07 -14.00
C LEU A 159 -7.14 -19.52 -14.13
N ASN A 160 -7.93 -20.47 -13.63
CA ASN A 160 -7.66 -21.90 -13.76
C ASN A 160 -7.84 -22.39 -15.20
N ASP A 161 -8.90 -21.93 -15.87
CA ASP A 161 -9.20 -22.32 -17.25
C ASP A 161 -8.25 -21.67 -18.26
N LYS A 162 -7.93 -20.40 -18.04
CA LYS A 162 -6.99 -19.65 -18.87
C LYS A 162 -6.05 -18.82 -17.97
N PRO A 163 -4.83 -19.33 -17.65
CA PRO A 163 -3.84 -18.59 -16.89
C PRO A 163 -3.47 -17.26 -17.55
N ARG A 164 -3.56 -16.17 -16.81
CA ARG A 164 -3.31 -14.79 -17.25
C ARG A 164 -2.63 -13.99 -16.16
N PRO A 165 -1.93 -12.89 -16.48
CA PRO A 165 -1.32 -12.03 -15.46
C PRO A 165 -2.35 -11.54 -14.45
N LEU A 166 -2.02 -11.67 -13.17
CA LEU A 166 -2.79 -11.14 -12.05
C LEU A 166 -1.93 -10.12 -11.30
N PHE A 167 -2.39 -8.88 -11.27
CA PHE A 167 -1.78 -7.76 -10.57
C PHE A 167 -2.58 -7.45 -9.31
N VAL A 168 -1.89 -7.10 -8.22
CA VAL A 168 -2.52 -6.86 -6.92
C VAL A 168 -1.94 -5.62 -6.29
N ALA A 169 -2.77 -4.62 -6.09
CA ALA A 169 -2.37 -3.36 -5.50
C ALA A 169 -2.39 -3.37 -3.96
N ASN A 170 -3.09 -4.31 -3.33
CA ASN A 170 -3.14 -4.38 -1.87
C ASN A 170 -2.63 -5.73 -1.34
N PRO A 171 -1.38 -5.81 -0.84
CA PRO A 171 -0.82 -7.03 -0.26
C PRO A 171 -1.23 -7.31 1.19
N ASP A 172 -2.10 -6.53 1.80
CA ASP A 172 -2.52 -6.76 3.18
C ASP A 172 -3.39 -8.03 3.29
N MET A 173 -3.22 -8.75 4.39
CA MET A 173 -4.09 -9.87 4.77
C MET A 173 -5.34 -9.37 5.48
N VAL A 174 -5.16 -8.38 6.34
CA VAL A 174 -6.20 -7.72 7.14
C VAL A 174 -5.85 -6.26 7.36
N ALA A 175 -6.87 -5.42 7.59
CA ALA A 175 -6.66 -4.05 8.03
C ALA A 175 -7.44 -3.73 9.32
N PRO A 176 -6.89 -2.93 10.24
CA PRO A 176 -7.54 -2.61 11.50
C PRO A 176 -8.68 -1.60 11.31
N HIS A 177 -9.81 -1.91 11.92
CA HIS A 177 -10.94 -0.99 12.13
C HIS A 177 -11.25 -0.90 13.62
N GLU A 178 -12.04 0.10 14.05
CA GLU A 178 -12.32 0.34 15.48
C GLU A 178 -12.82 -0.88 16.25
N LYS A 179 -13.64 -1.73 15.64
CA LYS A 179 -14.30 -2.87 16.30
C LYS A 179 -14.05 -4.21 15.63
N LYS A 180 -13.39 -4.24 14.48
CA LYS A 180 -13.16 -5.46 13.68
C LYS A 180 -11.92 -5.33 12.82
N LEU A 181 -11.48 -6.44 12.24
CA LEU A 181 -10.56 -6.44 11.11
C LEU A 181 -11.36 -6.55 9.81
N SER A 182 -10.97 -5.85 8.77
CA SER A 182 -11.36 -6.19 7.40
C SER A 182 -10.44 -7.27 6.86
N ILE A 183 -10.98 -8.08 5.97
CA ILE A 183 -10.21 -9.09 5.23
C ILE A 183 -9.81 -8.45 3.90
N GLU A 184 -8.51 -8.48 3.61
CA GLU A 184 -7.90 -7.75 2.50
C GLU A 184 -7.46 -8.70 1.36
N PRO A 185 -7.08 -8.20 0.18
CA PRO A 185 -6.81 -9.00 -1.01
C PRO A 185 -5.85 -10.18 -0.81
N ALA A 186 -4.76 -10.02 -0.06
CA ALA A 186 -3.80 -11.11 0.10
C ALA A 186 -4.39 -12.34 0.82
N TYR A 187 -5.35 -12.16 1.70
CA TYR A 187 -6.06 -13.28 2.33
C TYR A 187 -6.80 -14.12 1.28
N PHE A 188 -7.61 -13.49 0.44
CA PHE A 188 -8.39 -14.18 -0.59
C PHE A 188 -7.49 -14.83 -1.64
N LEU A 189 -6.42 -14.14 -2.04
CA LEU A 189 -5.46 -14.67 -3.00
C LEU A 189 -4.63 -15.82 -2.45
N SER A 190 -4.36 -15.85 -1.15
CA SER A 190 -3.69 -17.01 -0.53
C SER A 190 -4.45 -18.31 -0.76
N HIS A 191 -5.78 -18.28 -0.78
CA HIS A 191 -6.63 -19.44 -1.09
C HIS A 191 -6.53 -19.83 -2.58
N LEU A 192 -6.48 -18.86 -3.50
CA LEU A 192 -6.31 -19.14 -4.93
C LEU A 192 -4.94 -19.75 -5.20
N ILE A 193 -3.89 -19.20 -4.60
CA ILE A 193 -2.52 -19.72 -4.71
C ILE A 193 -2.44 -21.14 -4.15
N SER A 194 -3.07 -21.43 -3.02
CA SER A 194 -3.10 -22.77 -2.43
C SER A 194 -3.82 -23.81 -3.31
N LYS A 195 -4.69 -23.35 -4.21
CA LYS A 195 -5.38 -24.16 -5.23
C LYS A 195 -4.63 -24.25 -6.56
N GLY A 196 -3.40 -23.71 -6.65
CA GLY A 196 -2.54 -23.83 -7.82
C GLY A 196 -2.56 -22.63 -8.78
N ILE A 197 -3.27 -21.54 -8.46
CA ILE A 197 -3.15 -20.31 -9.24
C ILE A 197 -1.74 -19.75 -9.05
N HIS A 198 -1.12 -19.31 -10.13
CA HIS A 198 0.24 -18.76 -10.10
C HIS A 198 0.33 -17.47 -9.28
N LEU A 199 1.54 -17.16 -8.80
CA LEU A 199 1.80 -16.00 -7.95
C LEU A 199 1.50 -14.70 -8.72
N PRO A 200 0.75 -13.76 -8.10
CA PRO A 200 0.49 -12.46 -8.69
C PRO A 200 1.69 -11.51 -8.61
N PHE A 201 1.63 -10.41 -9.37
CA PHE A 201 2.50 -9.26 -9.19
C PHE A 201 1.93 -8.36 -8.08
N TRP A 202 2.75 -8.06 -7.06
CA TRP A 202 2.35 -7.26 -5.91
C TRP A 202 2.96 -5.86 -5.95
N PHE A 203 2.18 -4.83 -5.66
CA PHE A 203 2.62 -3.43 -5.75
C PHE A 203 2.79 -2.69 -4.41
N GLY A 204 2.34 -3.25 -3.31
CA GLY A 204 2.42 -2.64 -1.99
C GLY A 204 3.56 -3.16 -1.11
N LYS A 205 3.63 -2.66 0.12
CA LYS A 205 4.51 -3.21 1.17
C LYS A 205 4.15 -4.68 1.43
N PRO A 206 5.10 -5.59 1.61
CA PRO A 206 6.54 -5.40 1.82
C PRO A 206 7.39 -5.42 0.53
N PHE A 207 6.80 -5.37 -0.64
CA PHE A 207 7.51 -5.53 -1.91
C PHE A 207 8.32 -4.28 -2.27
N PRO A 208 9.53 -4.44 -2.87
CA PRO A 208 10.49 -3.34 -3.01
C PRO A 208 10.02 -2.19 -3.87
N ILE A 209 9.16 -2.45 -4.87
CA ILE A 209 8.72 -1.45 -5.85
C ILE A 209 8.08 -0.19 -5.21
N ILE A 210 7.34 -0.33 -4.09
CA ILE A 210 6.75 0.83 -3.40
C ILE A 210 7.82 1.64 -2.66
N PHE A 211 8.86 0.98 -2.14
CA PHE A 211 9.98 1.66 -1.48
C PHE A 211 10.89 2.36 -2.49
N ASP A 212 11.10 1.79 -3.68
CA ASP A 212 11.83 2.47 -4.77
C ASP A 212 11.14 3.79 -5.15
N LEU A 213 9.81 3.77 -5.32
CA LEU A 213 9.04 4.99 -5.57
C LEU A 213 9.15 5.97 -4.39
N ALA A 214 9.09 5.48 -3.15
CA ALA A 214 9.22 6.30 -1.95
C ALA A 214 10.59 6.99 -1.87
N MET A 215 11.69 6.32 -2.23
CA MET A 215 13.03 6.94 -2.23
C MET A 215 13.14 8.05 -3.26
N ASN A 216 12.58 7.87 -4.46
CA ASN A 216 12.53 8.91 -5.47
C ASN A 216 11.73 10.13 -4.96
N ARG A 217 10.55 9.91 -4.41
CA ARG A 217 9.67 10.95 -3.88
C ARG A 217 10.32 11.70 -2.69
N ILE A 218 11.00 11.00 -1.78
CA ILE A 218 11.77 11.65 -0.69
C ILE A 218 12.87 12.56 -1.26
N THR A 219 13.56 12.10 -2.31
CA THR A 219 14.61 12.91 -2.95
C THR A 219 14.02 14.18 -3.58
N GLU A 220 12.88 14.08 -4.25
CA GLU A 220 12.16 15.22 -4.82
C GLU A 220 11.70 16.21 -3.74
N LEU A 221 11.03 15.71 -2.68
CA LEU A 221 10.50 16.53 -1.59
C LEU A 221 11.60 17.21 -0.76
N SER A 222 12.70 16.50 -0.47
CA SER A 222 13.80 17.03 0.35
C SER A 222 14.80 17.86 -0.44
N GLY A 223 14.81 17.77 -1.76
CA GLY A 223 15.81 18.38 -2.64
C GLY A 223 17.22 17.78 -2.51
N ARG A 224 17.39 16.65 -1.81
CA ARG A 224 18.67 16.00 -1.56
C ARG A 224 18.55 14.49 -1.41
N HIS A 225 19.65 13.79 -1.63
CA HIS A 225 19.73 12.37 -1.30
C HIS A 225 19.83 12.17 0.22
N ILE A 226 18.95 11.34 0.79
CA ILE A 226 18.97 10.97 2.22
C ILE A 226 19.45 9.51 2.31
N PRO A 227 20.49 9.21 3.12
CA PRO A 227 20.96 7.84 3.30
C PRO A 227 19.87 6.94 3.93
N LEU A 228 19.76 5.68 3.49
CA LEU A 228 18.76 4.73 4.00
C LEU A 228 18.78 4.59 5.53
N SER A 229 19.98 4.70 6.15
CA SER A 229 20.16 4.66 7.62
C SER A 229 19.52 5.84 8.35
N ARG A 230 19.15 6.92 7.62
CA ARG A 230 18.49 8.13 8.13
C ARG A 230 17.01 8.19 7.74
N ILE A 231 16.47 7.13 7.12
CA ILE A 231 15.06 6.99 6.76
C ILE A 231 14.42 5.93 7.64
N GLY A 232 13.30 6.27 8.28
CA GLY A 232 12.53 5.35 9.10
C GLY A 232 11.19 5.01 8.47
N MET A 233 10.78 3.72 8.48
CA MET A 233 9.41 3.30 8.18
C MET A 233 8.68 3.08 9.50
N VAL A 234 7.64 3.85 9.74
CA VAL A 234 6.74 3.76 10.90
C VAL A 234 5.52 2.96 10.49
N GLY A 235 5.30 1.84 11.13
CA GLY A 235 4.19 0.93 10.83
C GLY A 235 3.76 0.12 12.04
N ASP A 236 2.58 -0.46 11.98
CA ASP A 236 2.03 -1.34 13.02
C ASP A 236 2.04 -2.83 12.62
N THR A 237 2.38 -3.11 11.36
CA THR A 237 2.25 -4.45 10.78
C THR A 237 3.62 -5.07 10.46
N LEU A 238 3.89 -6.23 11.09
CA LEU A 238 5.19 -6.91 10.97
C LEU A 238 5.48 -7.42 9.55
N HIS A 239 4.48 -7.95 8.85
CA HIS A 239 4.67 -8.63 7.56
C HIS A 239 4.62 -7.67 6.36
N THR A 240 4.27 -6.42 6.54
CA THR A 240 4.28 -5.39 5.50
C THR A 240 5.31 -4.30 5.80
N ASP A 241 5.08 -3.48 6.82
CA ASP A 241 5.91 -2.32 7.13
C ASP A 241 7.31 -2.71 7.59
N ILE A 242 7.36 -3.57 8.61
CA ILE A 242 8.64 -3.91 9.26
C ILE A 242 9.47 -4.84 8.37
N LEU A 243 8.84 -5.87 7.80
CA LEU A 243 9.51 -6.78 6.87
C LEU A 243 10.01 -6.02 5.63
N GLY A 244 9.17 -5.17 5.04
CA GLY A 244 9.51 -4.38 3.87
C GLY A 244 10.66 -3.41 4.15
N ALA A 245 10.57 -2.63 5.21
CA ALA A 245 11.63 -1.71 5.62
C ALA A 245 12.97 -2.42 5.84
N ASN A 246 12.97 -3.51 6.59
CA ASN A 246 14.20 -4.29 6.88
C ASN A 246 14.79 -4.89 5.59
N SER A 247 13.94 -5.44 4.72
CA SER A 247 14.37 -6.04 3.44
C SER A 247 14.95 -5.00 2.48
N PHE A 248 14.43 -3.77 2.52
CA PHE A 248 14.91 -2.65 1.71
C PHE A 248 16.14 -1.94 2.30
N GLY A 249 16.45 -2.17 3.57
CA GLY A 249 17.61 -1.58 4.28
C GLY A 249 17.29 -0.27 5.03
N LEU A 250 16.01 0.04 5.23
CA LEU A 250 15.54 1.16 6.05
C LEU A 250 15.55 0.81 7.54
N LYS A 251 15.44 1.83 8.38
CA LYS A 251 15.13 1.62 9.81
C LYS A 251 13.63 1.36 9.97
N SER A 252 13.28 0.25 10.62
CA SER A 252 11.89 -0.08 10.94
C SER A 252 11.52 0.41 12.34
N ILE A 253 10.33 1.00 12.47
CA ILE A 253 9.78 1.53 13.72
C ILE A 253 8.40 0.90 13.89
N LEU A 254 8.30 -0.08 14.79
CA LEU A 254 7.05 -0.73 15.10
C LEU A 254 6.27 0.11 16.13
N VAL A 255 5.07 0.52 15.75
CA VAL A 255 4.12 1.14 16.68
C VAL A 255 3.35 0.04 17.38
N THR A 256 3.37 0.06 18.72
CA THR A 256 2.59 -0.86 19.57
C THR A 256 1.60 -0.06 20.41
N LYS A 257 0.41 -0.63 20.60
CA LYS A 257 -0.61 -0.02 21.47
C LYS A 257 -0.26 -0.20 22.93
#